data_bff9d34c9fc024a5d728cf0a0e780a1c
#
_entry.id   bff9d34c9fc024a5d728cf0a0e780a1c
#
_cell.length_a   1.000
_cell.length_b   1.000
_cell.length_c   1.000
_cell.angle_alpha   90.00
_cell.angle_beta   90.00
_cell.angle_gamma   90.00
#
_symmetry.space_group_name_H-M   'P 1'
#
loop_
_entity.id
_entity.type
_entity.pdbx_description
1 polymer ?
#
loop_
_entity_poly.entity_id
_entity_poly.type
_entity_poly.pdbx_seq_one_letter_code
_entity_poly.pdbx_strand_id
1 'polypeptide(L)'
;NNTGVDIMAIPFFSIDFKMSEWSSIFSVFLGFSSRSKQEKKLLELLHNRFPEKKITLFPSARMAFYFVLKNTFKTGDEVIFPAMGFPLYVKIALQLGLKPVYVDVEDEHFTIDVEQLGTAITANTKGIVVTHLFGYPCNMDEVMKVSNKYDIPVIEDCAQSYDSFYKEKETGTFGYAGIFSC
;
A
#
# COMPACT_ATOMS: atom_id res chain seq x y z
N ASN A 1 21.45 25.71 32.16
CA ASN A 1 20.41 25.80 31.15
C ASN A 1 20.34 24.44 30.46
N ASN A 2 19.48 23.56 31.01
CA ASN A 2 19.17 22.28 30.43
C ASN A 2 17.97 22.50 29.49
N THR A 3 18.21 22.57 28.19
CA THR A 3 17.19 22.46 27.18
C THR A 3 16.98 20.97 26.94
N GLY A 4 16.18 20.34 27.78
CA GLY A 4 15.69 19.00 27.55
C GLY A 4 14.80 19.00 26.30
N VAL A 5 15.23 18.36 25.25
CA VAL A 5 14.37 18.00 24.13
C VAL A 5 13.53 16.82 24.61
N ASP A 6 12.27 17.08 24.95
CA ASP A 6 11.31 15.99 25.21
C ASP A 6 11.09 15.24 23.90
N ILE A 7 11.81 14.13 23.72
CA ILE A 7 11.54 13.19 22.65
C ILE A 7 10.27 12.44 23.05
N MET A 8 9.11 12.91 22.56
CA MET A 8 7.89 12.16 22.66
C MET A 8 8.01 10.97 21.69
N ALA A 9 8.37 9.80 22.21
CA ALA A 9 8.30 8.56 21.45
C ALA A 9 6.80 8.24 21.26
N ILE A 10 6.26 8.55 20.09
CA ILE A 10 4.94 8.05 19.70
C ILE A 10 5.14 6.58 19.37
N PRO A 11 4.50 5.64 20.09
CA PRO A 11 4.61 4.24 19.75
C PRO A 11 4.05 4.04 18.34
N PHE A 12 4.80 3.37 17.47
CA PHE A 12 4.48 3.13 16.06
C PHE A 12 3.18 2.33 15.89
N PHE A 13 2.71 1.68 16.96
CA PHE A 13 1.43 1.00 17.07
C PHE A 13 0.89 1.17 18.49
N SER A 14 -0.22 1.89 18.65
CA SER A 14 -1.08 1.75 19.80
C SER A 14 -2.31 0.95 19.36
N ILE A 15 -2.48 -0.24 19.90
CA ILE A 15 -3.69 -1.02 19.67
C ILE A 15 -4.62 -0.76 20.85
N ASP A 16 -5.52 0.19 20.69
CA ASP A 16 -6.58 0.45 21.66
C ASP A 16 -7.78 -0.48 21.38
N PHE A 17 -7.84 -1.58 22.12
CA PHE A 17 -9.01 -2.47 22.06
C PHE A 17 -10.17 -1.91 22.89
N LYS A 18 -11.28 -1.65 22.21
CA LYS A 18 -12.56 -1.39 22.92
C LYS A 18 -13.06 -2.67 23.60
N MET A 19 -13.83 -2.55 24.69
CA MET A 19 -14.42 -3.70 25.37
C MET A 19 -15.25 -4.61 24.45
N SER A 20 -15.87 -4.04 23.42
CA SER A 20 -16.59 -4.79 22.38
C SER A 20 -15.68 -5.68 21.52
N GLU A 21 -14.43 -5.30 21.32
CA GLU A 21 -13.45 -6.05 20.55
C GLU A 21 -12.90 -7.22 21.36
N TRP A 22 -12.70 -7.04 22.65
CA TRP A 22 -12.37 -8.12 23.55
C TRP A 22 -13.44 -9.22 23.56
N SER A 23 -14.72 -8.84 23.54
CA SER A 23 -15.81 -9.83 23.45
C SER A 23 -15.75 -10.65 22.15
N SER A 24 -15.35 -10.03 21.04
CA SER A 24 -15.18 -10.71 19.76
C SER A 24 -14.00 -11.68 19.79
N ILE A 25 -12.86 -11.27 20.37
CA ILE A 25 -11.68 -12.13 20.57
C ILE A 25 -12.05 -13.33 21.44
N PHE A 26 -12.69 -13.11 22.58
CA PHE A 26 -13.16 -14.17 23.48
C PHE A 26 -14.14 -15.13 22.80
N SER A 27 -15.06 -14.60 21.96
CA SER A 27 -16.01 -15.44 21.23
C SER A 27 -15.35 -16.41 20.25
N VAL A 28 -14.27 -15.96 19.58
CA VAL A 28 -13.47 -16.83 18.71
C VAL A 28 -12.68 -17.86 19.52
N PHE A 29 -12.05 -17.43 20.63
CA PHE A 29 -11.27 -18.30 21.50
C PHE A 29 -12.15 -19.39 22.16
N LEU A 30 -13.37 -19.08 22.55
CA LEU A 30 -14.32 -20.01 23.13
C LEU A 30 -15.09 -20.85 22.07
N GLY A 31 -14.78 -20.69 20.79
CA GLY A 31 -15.41 -21.47 19.71
C GLY A 31 -16.82 -21.01 19.32
N PHE A 32 -17.33 -19.90 19.87
CA PHE A 32 -18.64 -19.33 19.51
C PHE A 32 -18.66 -18.65 18.15
N SER A 33 -17.48 -18.33 17.57
CA SER A 33 -17.37 -17.75 16.25
C SER A 33 -16.27 -18.44 15.45
N SER A 34 -16.56 -18.86 14.22
CA SER A 34 -15.57 -19.46 13.34
C SER A 34 -14.78 -18.39 12.57
N ARG A 35 -13.51 -18.69 12.23
CA ARG A 35 -12.69 -17.85 11.36
C ARG A 35 -13.42 -17.48 10.06
N SER A 36 -14.05 -18.44 9.42
CA SER A 36 -14.81 -18.25 8.17
C SER A 36 -15.95 -17.22 8.34
N LYS A 37 -16.62 -17.18 9.48
CA LYS A 37 -17.67 -16.18 9.77
C LYS A 37 -17.11 -14.78 9.89
N GLN A 38 -15.95 -14.63 10.54
CA GLN A 38 -15.28 -13.33 10.68
C GLN A 38 -14.71 -12.83 9.35
N GLU A 39 -14.13 -13.72 8.55
CA GLU A 39 -13.66 -13.38 7.19
C GLU A 39 -14.80 -12.90 6.29
N LYS A 40 -15.95 -13.55 6.33
CA LYS A 40 -17.14 -13.10 5.58
C LYS A 40 -17.61 -11.72 6.03
N LYS A 41 -17.69 -11.49 7.35
CA LYS A 41 -18.07 -10.18 7.89
C LYS A 41 -17.08 -9.09 7.49
N LEU A 42 -15.78 -9.38 7.52
CA LEU A 42 -14.74 -8.45 7.06
C LEU A 42 -14.92 -8.12 5.57
N LEU A 43 -15.12 -9.14 4.73
CA LEU A 43 -15.36 -8.94 3.29
C LEU A 43 -16.60 -8.11 3.02
N GLU A 44 -17.69 -8.33 3.75
CA GLU A 44 -18.91 -7.52 3.65
C GLU A 44 -18.64 -6.05 4.00
N LEU A 45 -17.91 -5.78 5.08
CA LEU A 45 -17.53 -4.42 5.47
C LEU A 45 -16.64 -3.75 4.42
N LEU A 46 -15.67 -4.49 3.89
CA LEU A 46 -14.78 -3.98 2.84
C LEU A 46 -15.51 -3.74 1.52
N HIS A 47 -16.43 -4.62 1.12
CA HIS A 47 -17.26 -4.39 -0.07
C HIS A 47 -18.19 -3.19 0.08
N ASN A 48 -18.71 -2.93 1.29
CA ASN A 48 -19.50 -1.74 1.54
C ASN A 48 -18.65 -0.46 1.46
N ARG A 49 -17.38 -0.53 1.86
CA ARG A 49 -16.45 0.61 1.76
C ARG A 49 -15.94 0.83 0.34
N PHE A 50 -15.70 -0.24 -0.40
CA PHE A 50 -15.14 -0.23 -1.75
C PHE A 50 -16.05 -0.97 -2.74
N PRO A 51 -17.28 -0.47 -3.00
CA PRO A 51 -18.32 -1.22 -3.72
C PRO A 51 -17.94 -1.59 -5.16
N GLU A 52 -17.08 -0.79 -5.79
CA GLU A 52 -16.65 -1.00 -7.18
C GLU A 52 -15.35 -1.80 -7.31
N LYS A 53 -14.74 -2.21 -6.18
CA LYS A 53 -13.46 -2.92 -6.18
C LYS A 53 -13.62 -4.41 -5.93
N LYS A 54 -12.79 -5.20 -6.60
CA LYS A 54 -12.63 -6.62 -6.27
C LYS A 54 -11.69 -6.75 -5.09
N ILE A 55 -12.15 -7.39 -4.03
CA ILE A 55 -11.41 -7.53 -2.78
C ILE A 55 -10.98 -8.97 -2.61
N THR A 56 -9.73 -9.17 -2.25
CA THR A 56 -9.15 -10.48 -1.95
C THR A 56 -8.32 -10.40 -0.69
N LEU A 57 -8.53 -11.33 0.24
CA LEU A 57 -7.77 -11.45 1.46
C LEU A 57 -6.54 -12.35 1.26
N PHE A 58 -5.41 -11.90 1.75
CA PHE A 58 -4.16 -12.65 1.76
C PHE A 58 -3.64 -12.80 3.19
N PRO A 59 -2.84 -13.83 3.49
CA PRO A 59 -2.23 -14.00 4.81
C PRO A 59 -1.27 -12.87 5.21
N SER A 60 -0.78 -12.08 4.25
CA SER A 60 0.05 -10.90 4.48
C SER A 60 0.05 -9.97 3.26
N ALA A 61 0.32 -8.69 3.46
CA ALA A 61 0.50 -7.70 2.39
C ALA A 61 1.64 -8.11 1.42
N ARG A 62 2.71 -8.72 1.92
CA ARG A 62 3.81 -9.25 1.08
C ARG A 62 3.33 -10.30 0.08
N MET A 63 2.42 -11.18 0.52
CA MET A 63 1.84 -12.21 -0.34
C MET A 63 0.89 -11.60 -1.37
N ALA A 64 0.07 -10.63 -0.95
CA ALA A 64 -0.75 -9.85 -1.86
C ALA A 64 0.11 -9.18 -2.94
N PHE A 65 1.18 -8.50 -2.53
CA PHE A 65 2.11 -7.82 -3.42
C PHE A 65 2.77 -8.79 -4.42
N TYR A 66 3.24 -9.95 -3.93
CA TYR A 66 3.79 -10.99 -4.80
C TYR A 66 2.79 -11.42 -5.89
N PHE A 67 1.54 -11.69 -5.51
CA PHE A 67 0.53 -12.12 -6.46
C PHE A 67 0.14 -11.01 -7.45
N VAL A 68 0.06 -9.77 -7.00
CA VAL A 68 -0.19 -8.62 -7.89
C VAL A 68 0.92 -8.51 -8.91
N LEU A 69 2.20 -8.47 -8.49
CA LEU A 69 3.33 -8.35 -9.42
C LEU A 69 3.39 -9.53 -10.40
N LYS A 70 3.26 -10.76 -9.89
CA LYS A 70 3.34 -11.98 -10.69
C LYS A 70 2.28 -12.06 -11.78
N ASN A 71 1.07 -11.54 -11.53
CA ASN A 71 -0.02 -11.60 -12.50
C ASN A 71 -0.07 -10.37 -13.42
N THR A 72 0.65 -9.29 -13.07
CA THR A 72 0.64 -8.05 -13.85
C THR A 72 1.85 -7.95 -14.78
N PHE A 73 3.02 -8.45 -14.34
CA PHE A 73 4.30 -8.24 -15.04
C PHE A 73 4.96 -9.55 -15.45
N LYS A 74 5.90 -9.43 -16.40
CA LYS A 74 6.72 -10.54 -16.91
C LYS A 74 8.18 -10.36 -16.51
N THR A 75 8.93 -11.46 -16.46
CA THR A 75 10.38 -11.43 -16.27
C THR A 75 11.03 -10.48 -17.27
N GLY A 76 11.87 -9.58 -16.77
CA GLY A 76 12.56 -8.56 -17.59
C GLY A 76 11.87 -7.20 -17.62
N ASP A 77 10.59 -7.11 -17.24
CA ASP A 77 9.89 -5.84 -17.17
C ASP A 77 10.52 -4.91 -16.13
N GLU A 78 10.60 -3.62 -16.46
CA GLU A 78 11.01 -2.59 -15.53
C GLU A 78 9.79 -2.10 -14.73
N VAL A 79 9.95 -2.04 -13.40
CA VAL A 79 8.95 -1.52 -12.48
C VAL A 79 9.58 -0.43 -11.63
N ILE A 80 8.96 0.75 -11.64
CA ILE A 80 9.41 1.89 -10.86
C ILE A 80 8.99 1.73 -9.40
N PHE A 81 9.92 2.03 -8.50
CA PHE A 81 9.72 2.06 -7.05
C PHE A 81 10.21 3.39 -6.48
N PRO A 82 9.57 3.92 -5.42
CA PRO A 82 10.18 5.01 -4.67
C PRO A 82 11.47 4.53 -3.99
N ALA A 83 12.49 5.39 -3.91
CA ALA A 83 13.75 5.07 -3.24
C ALA A 83 13.55 4.80 -1.75
N MET A 84 12.49 5.36 -1.15
CA MET A 84 12.09 5.09 0.23
C MET A 84 10.76 4.31 0.26
N GLY A 85 10.77 3.15 0.92
CA GLY A 85 9.61 2.27 1.00
C GLY A 85 9.95 0.96 1.70
N PHE A 86 9.11 -0.07 1.53
CA PHE A 86 9.32 -1.34 2.17
C PHE A 86 10.30 -2.24 1.36
N PRO A 87 11.53 -2.50 1.85
CA PRO A 87 12.58 -3.16 1.04
C PRO A 87 12.22 -4.56 0.54
N LEU A 88 11.30 -5.26 1.23
CA LEU A 88 10.88 -6.60 0.81
C LEU A 88 10.08 -6.59 -0.49
N TYR A 89 9.42 -5.50 -0.84
CA TYR A 89 8.70 -5.40 -2.11
C TYR A 89 9.67 -5.42 -3.29
N VAL A 90 10.79 -4.73 -3.17
CA VAL A 90 11.86 -4.78 -4.17
C VAL A 90 12.48 -6.18 -4.27
N LYS A 91 12.70 -6.86 -3.13
CA LYS A 91 13.17 -8.25 -3.13
C LYS A 91 12.20 -9.19 -3.85
N ILE A 92 10.89 -9.00 -3.65
CA ILE A 92 9.86 -9.77 -4.36
C ILE A 92 9.93 -9.51 -5.87
N ALA A 93 10.07 -8.25 -6.28
CA ALA A 93 10.22 -7.90 -7.69
C ALA A 93 11.45 -8.59 -8.31
N LEU A 94 12.61 -8.54 -7.65
CA LEU A 94 13.83 -9.22 -8.08
C LEU A 94 13.66 -10.73 -8.18
N GLN A 95 12.98 -11.37 -7.21
CA GLN A 95 12.69 -12.81 -7.25
C GLN A 95 11.78 -13.22 -8.41
N LEU A 96 10.90 -12.31 -8.86
CA LEU A 96 10.09 -12.51 -10.07
C LEU A 96 10.84 -12.21 -11.37
N GLY A 97 12.11 -11.82 -11.28
CA GLY A 97 12.94 -11.46 -12.44
C GLY A 97 12.59 -10.09 -13.02
N LEU A 98 11.89 -9.25 -12.27
CA LEU A 98 11.63 -7.87 -12.66
C LEU A 98 12.88 -7.02 -12.43
N LYS A 99 12.92 -5.86 -13.09
CA LYS A 99 14.00 -4.88 -12.97
C LYS A 99 13.49 -3.64 -12.22
N PRO A 100 13.77 -3.52 -10.91
CA PRO A 100 13.42 -2.32 -10.16
C PRO A 100 14.18 -1.10 -10.68
N VAL A 101 13.44 -0.05 -10.96
CA VAL A 101 13.97 1.29 -11.29
C VAL A 101 13.58 2.20 -10.13
N TYR A 102 14.54 2.95 -9.58
CA TYR A 102 14.26 3.79 -8.42
C TYR A 102 14.06 5.24 -8.86
N VAL A 103 13.05 5.85 -8.28
CA VAL A 103 12.81 7.30 -8.33
C VAL A 103 12.95 7.84 -6.92
N ASP A 104 13.60 8.97 -6.77
CA ASP A 104 13.79 9.60 -5.48
C ASP A 104 12.45 10.02 -4.86
N VAL A 105 12.49 10.44 -3.62
CA VAL A 105 11.33 10.93 -2.88
C VAL A 105 11.43 12.44 -2.72
N GLU A 106 10.29 13.11 -2.65
CA GLU A 106 10.24 14.53 -2.32
C GLU A 106 10.53 14.77 -0.84
N ASP A 107 10.99 15.99 -0.50
CA ASP A 107 11.57 16.30 0.81
C ASP A 107 10.54 16.46 1.95
N GLU A 108 9.26 16.71 1.63
CA GLU A 108 8.27 17.09 2.65
C GLU A 108 7.61 15.86 3.30
N HIS A 109 7.18 14.88 2.49
CA HIS A 109 6.42 13.72 2.95
C HIS A 109 7.09 12.39 2.61
N PHE A 110 8.25 12.44 1.94
CA PHE A 110 9.01 11.26 1.50
C PHE A 110 8.21 10.34 0.58
N THR A 111 7.25 10.88 -0.15
CA THR A 111 6.55 10.15 -1.22
C THR A 111 7.30 10.26 -2.54
N ILE A 112 6.97 9.44 -3.53
CA ILE A 112 7.67 9.42 -4.82
C ILE A 112 7.70 10.82 -5.46
N ASP A 113 8.88 11.26 -5.90
CA ASP A 113 9.05 12.53 -6.60
C ASP A 113 8.43 12.44 -8.02
N VAL A 114 7.30 13.10 -8.19
CA VAL A 114 6.54 13.06 -9.44
C VAL A 114 7.21 13.82 -10.59
N GLU A 115 8.09 14.77 -10.30
CA GLU A 115 8.86 15.47 -11.34
C GLU A 115 9.89 14.54 -11.97
N GLN A 116 10.52 13.69 -11.17
CA GLN A 116 11.47 12.69 -11.64
C GLN A 116 10.77 11.45 -12.23
N LEU A 117 9.57 11.13 -11.80
CA LEU A 117 8.83 9.94 -12.26
C LEU A 117 8.71 9.89 -13.79
N GLY A 118 8.34 11.01 -14.40
CA GLY A 118 8.19 11.08 -15.87
C GLY A 118 9.50 10.85 -16.63
N THR A 119 10.63 11.23 -16.05
CA THR A 119 11.96 11.08 -16.67
C THR A 119 12.54 9.67 -16.50
N ALA A 120 12.07 8.93 -15.50
CA ALA A 120 12.49 7.55 -15.23
C ALA A 120 11.82 6.51 -16.15
N ILE A 121 10.79 6.91 -16.90
CA ILE A 121 10.06 5.99 -17.79
C ILE A 121 10.87 5.71 -19.06
N THR A 122 11.01 4.42 -19.33
CA THR A 122 11.61 3.91 -20.56
C THR A 122 10.59 3.07 -21.36
N ALA A 123 10.95 2.62 -22.54
CA ALA A 123 10.12 1.67 -23.32
C ALA A 123 9.89 0.33 -22.61
N ASN A 124 10.77 -0.02 -21.66
CA ASN A 124 10.71 -1.26 -20.88
C ASN A 124 9.92 -1.10 -19.58
N THR A 125 9.59 0.12 -19.16
CA THR A 125 8.80 0.37 -17.96
C THR A 125 7.37 -0.14 -18.15
N LYS A 126 6.93 -1.04 -17.26
CA LYS A 126 5.63 -1.69 -17.32
C LYS A 126 4.79 -1.47 -16.07
N GLY A 127 5.32 -0.85 -15.03
CA GLY A 127 4.60 -0.59 -13.79
C GLY A 127 5.22 0.50 -12.95
N ILE A 128 4.39 1.10 -12.11
CA ILE A 128 4.77 2.07 -11.10
C ILE A 128 4.23 1.57 -9.77
N VAL A 129 5.07 1.51 -8.76
CA VAL A 129 4.67 1.30 -7.37
C VAL A 129 4.79 2.63 -6.64
N VAL A 130 3.73 3.03 -5.97
CA VAL A 130 3.76 4.18 -5.06
C VAL A 130 3.52 3.70 -3.64
N THR A 131 4.17 4.34 -2.67
CA THR A 131 3.98 4.05 -1.24
C THR A 131 3.44 5.31 -0.56
N HIS A 132 2.28 5.18 0.05
CA HIS A 132 1.69 6.23 0.88
C HIS A 132 2.30 6.16 2.28
N LEU A 133 3.52 6.69 2.39
CA LEU A 133 4.37 6.49 3.55
C LEU A 133 3.85 7.28 4.76
N PHE A 134 3.87 6.66 5.94
CA PHE A 134 3.40 7.26 7.21
C PHE A 134 1.98 7.86 7.17
N GLY A 135 1.15 7.38 6.26
CA GLY A 135 -0.22 7.87 6.07
C GLY A 135 -0.33 9.09 5.15
N TYR A 136 0.78 9.60 4.63
CA TYR A 136 0.78 10.69 3.65
C TYR A 136 0.51 10.16 2.24
N PRO A 137 -0.57 10.60 1.58
CA PRO A 137 -0.84 10.21 0.21
C PRO A 137 0.18 10.81 -0.76
N CYS A 138 0.61 10.01 -1.75
CA CYS A 138 1.34 10.54 -2.89
C CYS A 138 0.49 11.55 -3.67
N ASN A 139 1.11 12.42 -4.44
CA ASN A 139 0.41 13.29 -5.39
C ASN A 139 -0.19 12.44 -6.53
N MET A 140 -1.36 11.87 -6.26
CA MET A 140 -1.98 10.90 -7.17
C MET A 140 -2.45 11.51 -8.49
N ASP A 141 -2.72 12.80 -8.55
CA ASP A 141 -3.08 13.47 -9.81
C ASP A 141 -1.91 13.40 -10.80
N GLU A 142 -0.71 13.77 -10.37
CA GLU A 142 0.48 13.72 -11.22
C GLU A 142 0.95 12.28 -11.48
N VAL A 143 0.88 11.40 -10.50
CA VAL A 143 1.17 9.97 -10.70
C VAL A 143 0.25 9.38 -11.77
N MET A 144 -1.05 9.59 -11.66
CA MET A 144 -2.02 9.06 -12.62
C MET A 144 -1.93 9.73 -13.99
N LYS A 145 -1.53 10.99 -14.05
CA LYS A 145 -1.26 11.68 -15.32
C LYS A 145 -0.09 11.02 -16.06
N VAL A 146 0.99 10.68 -15.35
CA VAL A 146 2.11 9.94 -15.93
C VAL A 146 1.66 8.53 -16.34
N SER A 147 1.00 7.80 -15.47
CA SER A 147 0.44 6.47 -15.74
C SER A 147 -0.41 6.44 -17.01
N ASN A 148 -1.37 7.34 -17.11
CA ASN A 148 -2.26 7.43 -18.27
C ASN A 148 -1.54 7.82 -19.56
N LYS A 149 -0.55 8.73 -19.48
CA LYS A 149 0.24 9.15 -20.64
C LYS A 149 1.00 7.98 -21.29
N TYR A 150 1.49 7.04 -20.48
CA TYR A 150 2.30 5.94 -20.93
C TYR A 150 1.58 4.58 -20.91
N ASP A 151 0.31 4.57 -20.52
CA ASP A 151 -0.52 3.35 -20.35
C ASP A 151 0.16 2.31 -19.43
N ILE A 152 0.62 2.78 -18.27
CA ILE A 152 1.37 1.98 -17.28
C ILE A 152 0.54 1.85 -16.01
N PRO A 153 0.26 0.61 -15.50
CA PRO A 153 -0.49 0.42 -14.26
C PRO A 153 0.27 0.92 -13.03
N VAL A 154 -0.49 1.50 -12.09
CA VAL A 154 -0.01 1.92 -10.78
C VAL A 154 -0.46 0.92 -9.73
N ILE A 155 0.46 0.50 -8.87
CA ILE A 155 0.19 -0.30 -7.68
C ILE A 155 0.42 0.58 -6.47
N GLU A 156 -0.60 0.70 -5.62
CA GLU A 156 -0.57 1.53 -4.41
C GLU A 156 -0.24 0.66 -3.19
N ASP A 157 0.88 0.92 -2.54
CA ASP A 157 1.18 0.39 -1.22
C ASP A 157 0.53 1.27 -0.16
N CYS A 158 -0.55 0.76 0.40
CA CYS A 158 -1.36 1.40 1.43
C CYS A 158 -1.16 0.75 2.81
N ALA A 159 -0.05 0.04 3.02
CA ALA A 159 0.20 -0.66 4.30
C ALA A 159 0.24 0.29 5.51
N GLN A 160 0.52 1.57 5.29
CA GLN A 160 0.58 2.60 6.33
C GLN A 160 -0.45 3.72 6.15
N SER A 161 -1.41 3.57 5.22
CA SER A 161 -2.34 4.64 4.84
C SER A 161 -3.80 4.21 4.80
N TYR A 162 -4.18 3.26 5.66
CA TYR A 162 -5.59 2.93 5.84
C TYR A 162 -6.35 4.17 6.33
N ASP A 163 -7.51 4.45 5.70
CA ASP A 163 -8.32 5.64 6.00
C ASP A 163 -7.61 6.98 5.69
N SER A 164 -6.63 6.97 4.79
CA SER A 164 -5.99 8.18 4.27
C SER A 164 -6.61 8.57 2.92
N PHE A 165 -6.70 9.88 2.68
CA PHE A 165 -7.36 10.42 1.50
C PHE A 165 -6.45 11.39 0.76
N TYR A 166 -6.32 11.22 -0.53
CA TYR A 166 -5.81 12.25 -1.42
C TYR A 166 -6.99 13.04 -1.96
N LYS A 167 -7.12 14.29 -1.54
CA LYS A 167 -8.34 15.10 -1.73
C LYS A 167 -9.54 14.35 -1.12
N GLU A 168 -10.56 14.05 -1.89
CA GLU A 168 -11.77 13.36 -1.42
C GLU A 168 -11.78 11.86 -1.71
N LYS A 169 -10.70 11.33 -2.29
CA LYS A 169 -10.64 9.93 -2.72
C LYS A 169 -9.63 9.14 -1.87
N GLU A 170 -10.07 8.00 -1.36
CA GLU A 170 -9.25 7.15 -0.48
C GLU A 170 -8.05 6.54 -1.24
N THR A 171 -6.88 6.49 -0.57
CA THR A 171 -5.69 5.80 -1.08
C THR A 171 -6.00 4.32 -1.34
N GLY A 172 -5.30 3.74 -2.31
CA GLY A 172 -5.55 2.35 -2.76
C GLY A 172 -6.70 2.20 -3.75
N THR A 173 -7.34 3.32 -4.15
CA THR A 173 -8.46 3.28 -5.10
C THR A 173 -8.15 3.96 -6.43
N PHE A 174 -7.00 4.58 -6.59
CA PHE A 174 -6.60 5.32 -7.79
C PHE A 174 -6.03 4.41 -8.88
N GLY A 175 -5.14 3.52 -8.50
CA GLY A 175 -4.39 2.66 -9.39
C GLY A 175 -5.10 1.36 -9.78
N TYR A 176 -4.30 0.49 -10.41
CA TYR A 176 -4.71 -0.85 -10.80
C TYR A 176 -4.99 -1.76 -9.58
N ALA A 177 -4.16 -1.65 -8.54
CA ALA A 177 -4.34 -2.38 -7.29
C ALA A 177 -3.86 -1.55 -6.09
N GLY A 178 -4.62 -1.62 -4.99
CA GLY A 178 -4.24 -1.11 -3.68
C GLY A 178 -3.97 -2.27 -2.71
N ILE A 179 -2.89 -2.19 -1.95
CA ILE A 179 -2.48 -3.23 -1.01
C ILE A 179 -2.47 -2.66 0.39
N PHE A 180 -3.35 -3.18 1.23
CA PHE A 180 -3.48 -2.79 2.63
C PHE A 180 -2.91 -3.86 3.55
N SER A 181 -2.42 -3.44 4.71
CA SER A 181 -1.97 -4.33 5.80
C SER A 181 -2.73 -3.99 7.07
N CYS A 182 -3.26 -5.01 7.74
CA CYS A 182 -3.96 -4.88 9.02
C CYS A 182 -3.19 -5.61 10.11
#